data_63e1fafb528662ee8bf5fd6ff55e00cb
#
_entry.id   63e1fafb528662ee8bf5fd6ff55e00cb
#
_cell.length_a   1.000
_cell.length_b   1.000
_cell.length_c   1.000
_cell.angle_alpha   90.00
_cell.angle_beta   90.00
_cell.angle_gamma   90.00
#
_symmetry.space_group_name_H-M   'P 1'
#
loop_
_entity.id
_entity.type
_entity.pdbx_description
1 polymer ?
#
loop_
_entity_poly.entity_id
_entity_poly.type
_entity_poly.pdbx_seq_one_letter_code
_entity_poly.pdbx_strand_id
1 'polypeptide(L)'
;MEEEVKKEKEFKDMNPEEQIFYVTEEAVKALKTVYDPEIPVNIYDLGLIYKIDYDPEESNLHVDMTLTAPSCPAADFLVEDARMKLAGIEGPEKLDLRLVFEPEWDKDMMSEEAKLELGFL
;
A
#
# COMPACT_ATOMS: atom_id res chain seq x y z
N MET A 1 0.14 -1.61 32.05
CA MET A 1 -0.19 -0.91 31.99
C MET A 1 0.16 0.15 31.24
N GLU A 2 0.94 0.56 30.96
CA GLU A 2 1.20 1.63 30.34
C GLU A 2 0.98 1.56 28.97
N GLU A 3 1.03 0.55 28.34
CA GLU A 3 0.82 0.51 27.01
C GLU A 3 -0.48 0.95 26.75
N GLU A 4 -1.38 0.64 27.51
CA GLU A 4 -2.64 1.10 27.21
C GLU A 4 -2.71 2.46 27.42
N VAL A 5 -1.96 2.96 28.26
CA VAL A 5 -2.07 4.34 28.40
C VAL A 5 -1.63 5.00 27.20
N LYS A 6 -0.87 4.40 26.38
CA LYS A 6 -0.57 5.02 25.18
C LYS A 6 -1.56 4.71 24.21
N LYS A 7 -2.76 4.36 24.57
CA LYS A 7 -3.74 4.12 23.65
C LYS A 7 -3.89 5.21 22.73
N GLU A 8 -3.94 4.94 21.51
CA GLU A 8 -4.04 5.94 20.53
C GLU A 8 -5.34 6.61 20.49
N LYS A 9 -5.38 7.81 19.95
CA LYS A 9 -6.61 8.52 19.71
C LYS A 9 -7.45 7.74 18.76
N GLU A 10 -8.75 7.93 18.82
CA GLU A 10 -9.60 7.39 17.80
C GLU A 10 -9.39 8.19 16.55
N PHE A 11 -9.59 7.58 15.42
CA PHE A 11 -9.33 8.23 14.13
C PHE A 11 -10.06 9.57 14.02
N LYS A 12 -11.31 9.61 14.42
CA LYS A 12 -12.06 10.84 14.29
C LYS A 12 -11.54 11.98 15.16
N ASP A 13 -10.73 11.66 16.17
CA ASP A 13 -10.18 12.68 17.05
C ASP A 13 -8.80 13.13 16.63
N MET A 14 -8.27 12.56 15.58
CA MET A 14 -6.95 12.96 15.09
C MET A 14 -7.05 14.23 14.28
N ASN A 15 -6.00 15.06 14.34
CA ASN A 15 -5.96 16.22 13.45
C ASN A 15 -5.60 15.71 12.04
N PRO A 16 -5.72 16.58 11.02
CA PRO A 16 -5.47 16.11 9.64
C PRO A 16 -4.09 15.49 9.43
N GLU A 17 -3.07 16.06 10.04
CA GLU A 17 -1.72 15.50 9.87
C GLU A 17 -1.62 14.13 10.50
N GLU A 18 -2.23 13.94 11.65
CA GLU A 18 -2.23 12.65 12.31
C GLU A 18 -2.98 11.63 11.49
N GLN A 19 -4.09 12.05 10.89
CA GLN A 19 -4.86 11.14 10.06
C GLN A 19 -4.07 10.71 8.84
N ILE A 20 -3.37 11.64 8.21
CA ILE A 20 -2.56 11.31 7.04
C ILE A 20 -1.48 10.32 7.42
N PHE A 21 -0.79 10.57 8.53
CA PHE A 21 0.28 9.67 8.96
C PHE A 21 -0.28 8.29 9.28
N TYR A 22 -1.38 8.24 10.01
CA TYR A 22 -1.97 6.96 10.40
C TYR A 22 -2.40 6.16 9.18
N VAL A 23 -3.12 6.79 8.26
CA VAL A 23 -3.63 6.09 7.08
C VAL A 23 -2.47 5.64 6.19
N THR A 24 -1.45 6.47 6.03
CA THR A 24 -0.31 6.10 5.20
C THR A 24 0.40 4.89 5.79
N GLU A 25 0.61 4.88 7.10
CA GLU A 25 1.27 3.74 7.74
C GLU A 25 0.43 2.47 7.62
N GLU A 26 -0.87 2.60 7.80
CA GLU A 26 -1.73 1.43 7.69
C GLU A 26 -1.80 0.91 6.26
N ALA A 27 -1.74 1.83 5.29
CA ALA A 27 -1.73 1.42 3.89
C ALA A 27 -0.47 0.63 3.57
N VAL A 28 0.69 1.09 4.06
CA VAL A 28 1.94 0.36 3.84
C VAL A 28 1.85 -1.03 4.44
N LYS A 29 1.34 -1.14 5.68
CA LYS A 29 1.21 -2.44 6.32
C LYS A 29 0.28 -3.35 5.53
N ALA A 30 -0.83 -2.81 5.06
CA ALA A 30 -1.80 -3.60 4.29
C ALA A 30 -1.18 -4.11 3.00
N LEU A 31 -0.46 -3.23 2.30
CA LEU A 31 0.10 -3.61 1.01
C LEU A 31 1.26 -4.59 1.14
N LYS A 32 1.89 -4.61 2.30
CA LYS A 32 2.95 -5.60 2.54
C LYS A 32 2.39 -7.00 2.76
N THR A 33 1.09 -7.15 2.85
CA THR A 33 0.49 -8.48 2.97
C THR A 33 0.01 -9.04 1.64
N VAL A 34 0.19 -8.29 0.55
CA VAL A 34 -0.25 -8.72 -0.77
C VAL A 34 0.95 -9.23 -1.55
N TYR A 35 0.89 -10.48 -2.00
CA TYR A 35 2.01 -11.10 -2.69
C TYR A 35 1.63 -11.49 -4.09
N ASP A 36 2.57 -11.31 -5.02
CA ASP A 36 2.43 -11.84 -6.36
C ASP A 36 2.47 -13.35 -6.23
N PRO A 37 1.57 -14.08 -6.87
CA PRO A 37 1.54 -15.54 -6.70
C PRO A 37 2.79 -16.24 -7.18
N GLU A 38 3.57 -15.61 -8.04
CA GLU A 38 4.76 -16.24 -8.57
C GLU A 38 6.06 -15.71 -7.99
N ILE A 39 6.01 -14.68 -7.16
CA ILE A 39 7.20 -14.06 -6.62
C ILE A 39 7.04 -13.99 -5.10
N PRO A 40 7.99 -14.52 -4.34
CA PRO A 40 7.83 -14.57 -2.86
C PRO A 40 8.16 -13.25 -2.18
N VAL A 41 7.69 -12.15 -2.72
CA VAL A 41 7.92 -10.83 -2.16
C VAL A 41 6.62 -10.05 -2.28
N ASN A 42 6.28 -9.27 -1.26
CA ASN A 42 5.05 -8.50 -1.28
C ASN A 42 5.14 -7.35 -2.28
N ILE A 43 3.99 -6.85 -2.71
CA ILE A 43 3.96 -5.85 -3.78
C ILE A 43 4.56 -4.52 -3.36
N TYR A 44 4.55 -4.19 -2.07
CA TYR A 44 5.13 -2.93 -1.63
C TYR A 44 6.66 -2.98 -1.81
N ASP A 45 7.30 -4.06 -1.34
CA ASP A 45 8.73 -4.20 -1.47
C ASP A 45 9.16 -4.46 -2.91
N LEU A 46 8.26 -4.98 -3.74
CA LEU A 46 8.55 -5.12 -5.16
C LEU A 46 8.61 -3.78 -5.87
N GLY A 47 8.14 -2.71 -5.22
CA GLY A 47 8.14 -1.40 -5.84
C GLY A 47 6.96 -1.14 -6.73
N LEU A 48 5.86 -1.86 -6.52
CA LEU A 48 4.68 -1.69 -7.36
C LEU A 48 3.77 -0.57 -6.89
N ILE A 49 4.06 0.03 -5.73
CA ILE A 49 3.23 1.10 -5.20
C ILE A 49 3.94 2.42 -5.44
N TYR A 50 3.36 3.23 -6.32
CA TYR A 50 3.99 4.49 -6.71
C TYR A 50 3.55 5.68 -5.88
N LYS A 51 2.37 5.62 -5.28
CA LYS A 51 1.88 6.76 -4.54
C LYS A 51 0.86 6.31 -3.51
N ILE A 52 0.96 6.84 -2.30
CA ILE A 52 -0.05 6.65 -1.27
C ILE A 52 -0.36 8.04 -0.74
N ASP A 53 -1.61 8.45 -0.83
CA ASP A 53 -1.99 9.79 -0.43
C ASP A 53 -3.37 9.74 0.22
N TYR A 54 -3.53 10.39 1.35
CA TYR A 54 -4.81 10.44 2.02
C TYR A 54 -5.28 11.89 2.12
N ASP A 55 -6.49 12.15 1.65
CA ASP A 55 -7.09 13.48 1.73
C ASP A 55 -8.08 13.47 2.89
N PRO A 56 -7.76 14.11 4.01
CA PRO A 56 -8.64 14.08 5.17
C PRO A 56 -9.96 14.79 4.95
N GLU A 57 -9.98 15.81 4.10
CA GLU A 57 -11.22 16.53 3.86
C GLU A 57 -12.22 15.69 3.10
N GLU A 58 -11.74 14.94 2.12
CA GLU A 58 -12.63 14.07 1.34
C GLU A 58 -12.72 12.68 1.93
N SER A 59 -11.93 12.39 2.94
CA SER A 59 -11.83 11.06 3.54
C SER A 59 -11.52 10.02 2.46
N ASN A 60 -10.60 10.37 1.57
CA ASN A 60 -10.30 9.56 0.38
C ASN A 60 -8.86 9.10 0.40
N LEU A 61 -8.66 7.78 0.40
CA LEU A 61 -7.32 7.21 0.29
C LEU A 61 -7.06 6.95 -1.18
N HIS A 62 -5.98 7.53 -1.68
CA HIS A 62 -5.62 7.41 -3.07
C HIS A 62 -4.32 6.65 -3.19
N VAL A 63 -4.29 5.59 -3.99
CA VAL A 63 -3.10 4.77 -4.17
C VAL A 63 -2.90 4.52 -5.66
N ASP A 64 -1.67 4.76 -6.14
CA ASP A 64 -1.31 4.41 -7.51
C ASP A 64 -0.43 3.19 -7.42
N MET A 65 -0.75 2.15 -8.19
CA MET A 65 0.07 0.96 -8.24
C MET A 65 0.32 0.56 -9.68
N THR A 66 1.34 -0.23 -9.89
CA THR A 66 1.65 -0.72 -11.23
C THR A 66 1.84 -2.23 -11.16
N LEU A 67 2.21 -2.82 -12.29
CA LEU A 67 2.50 -4.23 -12.39
C LEU A 67 3.86 -4.40 -13.03
N THR A 68 4.46 -5.58 -12.85
CA THR A 68 5.78 -5.82 -13.43
C THR A 68 5.68 -5.91 -14.96
N ALA A 69 4.49 -6.22 -15.47
CA ALA A 69 4.26 -6.25 -16.91
C ALA A 69 2.79 -5.93 -17.16
N PRO A 70 2.49 -5.18 -18.22
CA PRO A 70 1.10 -4.78 -18.47
C PRO A 70 0.16 -5.95 -18.73
N SER A 71 0.67 -7.07 -19.22
CA SER A 71 -0.19 -8.20 -19.52
C SER A 71 -0.03 -9.33 -18.53
N CYS A 72 0.25 -9.00 -17.28
CA CYS A 72 0.44 -10.00 -16.25
C CYS A 72 -0.86 -10.78 -16.04
N PRO A 73 -0.84 -12.09 -16.11
CA PRO A 73 -2.06 -12.87 -15.94
C PRO A 73 -2.67 -12.73 -14.54
N ALA A 74 -1.86 -12.38 -13.55
CA ALA A 74 -2.35 -12.23 -12.19
C ALA A 74 -2.80 -10.80 -11.89
N ALA A 75 -2.85 -9.94 -12.91
CA ALA A 75 -3.14 -8.52 -12.70
C ALA A 75 -4.43 -8.29 -11.92
N ASP A 76 -5.50 -8.90 -12.38
CA ASP A 76 -6.79 -8.67 -11.73
C ASP A 76 -6.79 -9.15 -10.30
N PHE A 77 -6.12 -10.26 -10.05
CA PHE A 77 -6.05 -10.81 -8.71
C PHE A 77 -5.28 -9.88 -7.79
N LEU A 78 -4.14 -9.37 -8.26
CA LEU A 78 -3.32 -8.49 -7.42
C LEU A 78 -4.03 -7.18 -7.11
N VAL A 79 -4.66 -6.60 -8.10
CA VAL A 79 -5.36 -5.33 -7.91
C VAL A 79 -6.52 -5.53 -6.94
N GLU A 80 -7.26 -6.63 -7.12
CA GLU A 80 -8.40 -6.87 -6.26
C GLU A 80 -7.97 -7.16 -4.82
N ASP A 81 -6.88 -7.92 -4.64
CA ASP A 81 -6.39 -8.21 -3.31
C ASP A 81 -5.90 -6.94 -2.64
N ALA A 82 -5.21 -6.08 -3.37
CA ALA A 82 -4.77 -4.80 -2.83
C ALA A 82 -5.97 -3.96 -2.43
N ARG A 83 -7.00 -3.94 -3.29
CA ARG A 83 -8.20 -3.17 -2.99
C ARG A 83 -8.86 -3.65 -1.69
N MET A 84 -8.96 -4.95 -1.53
CA MET A 84 -9.60 -5.49 -0.34
C MET A 84 -8.81 -5.18 0.91
N LYS A 85 -7.49 -5.28 0.84
CA LYS A 85 -6.67 -4.99 2.00
C LYS A 85 -6.74 -3.51 2.37
N LEU A 86 -6.73 -2.63 1.38
CA LEU A 86 -6.81 -1.20 1.63
C LEU A 86 -8.20 -0.80 2.14
N ALA A 87 -9.23 -1.46 1.65
CA ALA A 87 -10.58 -1.14 2.09
C ALA A 87 -10.81 -1.51 3.55
N GLY A 88 -9.98 -2.36 4.11
CA GLY A 88 -10.10 -2.74 5.49
C GLY A 88 -9.51 -1.75 6.49
N ILE A 89 -8.85 -0.68 6.00
CA ILE A 89 -8.23 0.28 6.89
C ILE A 89 -9.30 1.14 7.52
N GLU A 90 -9.22 1.30 8.85
CA GLU A 90 -10.17 2.13 9.54
C GLU A 90 -9.89 3.59 9.26
N GLY A 91 -10.90 4.36 8.97
CA GLY A 91 -10.79 5.80 8.78
C GLY A 91 -11.28 6.26 7.43
N PRO A 92 -10.61 5.91 6.34
CA PRO A 92 -11.01 6.41 5.02
C PRO A 92 -12.41 5.91 4.63
N GLU A 93 -13.22 6.81 4.10
CA GLU A 93 -14.54 6.43 3.64
C GLU A 93 -14.52 6.10 2.15
N LYS A 94 -13.51 6.56 1.43
CA LYS A 94 -13.40 6.31 0.01
C LYS A 94 -12.02 5.79 -0.32
N LEU A 95 -11.93 4.99 -1.35
CA LEU A 95 -10.67 4.45 -1.82
C LEU A 95 -10.60 4.63 -3.32
N ASP A 96 -9.50 5.24 -3.77
CA ASP A 96 -9.26 5.43 -5.18
C ASP A 96 -7.96 4.71 -5.51
N LEU A 97 -8.07 3.48 -5.98
CA LEU A 97 -6.90 2.68 -6.34
C LEU A 97 -6.78 2.69 -7.85
N ARG A 98 -5.67 3.23 -8.35
CA ARG A 98 -5.47 3.35 -9.78
C ARG A 98 -4.30 2.52 -10.24
N LEU A 99 -4.46 1.85 -11.37
CA LEU A 99 -3.39 1.09 -11.99
C LEU A 99 -2.73 1.98 -13.02
N VAL A 100 -1.43 2.23 -12.86
CA VAL A 100 -0.71 3.12 -13.76
C VAL A 100 0.51 2.39 -14.31
N PHE A 101 0.93 2.77 -15.52
CA PHE A 101 2.07 2.12 -16.15
C PHE A 101 3.17 3.11 -16.52
N GLU A 102 3.11 4.32 -15.99
CA GLU A 102 4.14 5.31 -16.18
C GLU A 102 4.59 5.78 -14.82
N PRO A 103 5.87 5.70 -14.55
CA PRO A 103 6.92 5.10 -15.37
C PRO A 103 6.82 3.58 -15.35
N GLU A 104 7.46 2.95 -16.32
CA GLU A 104 7.46 1.49 -16.36
C GLU A 104 8.19 0.95 -15.15
N TRP A 105 7.71 -0.17 -14.62
CA TRP A 105 8.36 -0.77 -13.47
C TRP A 105 9.71 -1.33 -13.87
N ASP A 106 10.68 -1.20 -12.96
CA ASP A 106 12.03 -1.65 -13.19
C ASP A 106 12.48 -2.31 -11.89
N LYS A 107 13.28 -3.37 -12.00
CA LYS A 107 13.70 -4.09 -10.80
C LYS A 107 14.49 -3.22 -9.84
N ASP A 108 15.04 -2.11 -10.29
CA ASP A 108 15.74 -1.22 -9.39
C ASP A 108 14.78 -0.49 -8.45
N MET A 109 13.50 -0.57 -8.71
CA MET A 109 12.49 0.03 -7.84
C MET A 109 12.19 -0.85 -6.62
N MET A 110 12.71 -2.09 -6.59
CA MET A 110 12.49 -2.96 -5.46
C MET A 110 13.27 -2.47 -4.25
N SER A 111 12.75 -2.78 -3.06
CA SER A 111 13.48 -2.48 -1.84
C SER A 111 14.72 -3.35 -1.78
N GLU A 112 15.67 -2.99 -0.91
CA GLU A 112 16.86 -3.81 -0.76
C GLU A 112 16.50 -5.20 -0.25
N GLU A 113 15.51 -5.28 0.61
CA GLU A 113 15.07 -6.57 1.12
C GLU A 113 14.55 -7.45 0.01
N ALA A 114 13.78 -6.89 -0.90
CA ALA A 114 13.25 -7.64 -2.02
C ALA A 114 14.37 -8.10 -2.95
N LYS A 115 15.32 -7.22 -3.21
CA LYS A 115 16.44 -7.58 -4.07
C LYS A 115 17.26 -8.71 -3.46
N LEU A 116 17.46 -8.66 -2.16
CA LEU A 116 18.20 -9.69 -1.48
C LEU A 116 17.45 -11.01 -1.55
N GLU A 117 16.15 -10.98 -1.30
CA GLU A 117 15.33 -12.18 -1.32
C GLU A 117 15.34 -12.83 -2.70
N LEU A 118 15.37 -12.04 -3.74
CA LEU A 118 15.32 -12.56 -5.10
C LEU A 118 16.70 -12.76 -5.72
N GLY A 119 17.75 -12.49 -4.97
CA GLY A 119 19.10 -12.75 -5.47
C GLY A 119 19.72 -11.67 -6.32
N PHE A 120 19.21 -10.44 -6.22
CA PHE A 120 19.78 -9.34 -6.99
C PHE A 120 20.82 -8.53 -6.22
N LEU A 121 21.08 -8.90 -4.97
CA LEU A 121 22.11 -8.22 -4.21
C LEU A 121 23.22 -9.17 -3.86
#